data_46b058f9082821d3c889e8693630581d
#
_entry.id   46b058f9082821d3c889e8693630581d
#
_cell.length_a   1.000
_cell.length_b   1.000
_cell.length_c   1.000
_cell.angle_alpha   90.00
_cell.angle_beta   90.00
_cell.angle_gamma   90.00
#
_symmetry.space_group_name_H-M   'P 1'
#
loop_
_entity.id
_entity.type
_entity.pdbx_description
1 polymer ?
#
loop_
_entity_poly.entity_id
_entity_poly.type
_entity_poly.pdbx_seq_one_letter_code
_entity_poly.pdbx_strand_id
1 'polypeptide(L)'
;GDLVRWLPDGNLEYIGRSDFQVKIRGYRIELGEIESVLNQYSGIKQSVVIAREHVDNEGSFNGNKYLVGYYVAEEGEEHDNEKVLDYLSTQLPEYMVPTVLVQLERLPLTINGKLDRNALPIPEFGSKGSDSYVGPRNEIEQKICEIWAETLGLSVEQVGIRDDFFKLGGDSIISIQIVSRVRQRLSVKINVKDLFVYRTIANLYDNGLIKKFKEDK
;
A
#
# COMPACT_ATOMS: atom_id res chain seq x y z
N GLY A 1 -22.02 -14.22 -0.51
CA GLY A 1 -23.05 -13.68 -1.39
C GLY A 1 -23.48 -12.28 -0.97
N ASP A 2 -24.28 -11.61 -1.80
CA ASP A 2 -24.73 -10.25 -1.52
C ASP A 2 -25.80 -10.23 -0.43
N LEU A 3 -25.71 -9.30 0.50
CA LEU A 3 -26.68 -9.00 1.52
C LEU A 3 -27.60 -7.89 1.00
N VAL A 4 -28.91 -8.18 1.00
CA VAL A 4 -29.94 -7.24 0.60
C VAL A 4 -31.03 -7.19 1.65
N ARG A 5 -31.76 -6.08 1.76
CA ARG A 5 -32.99 -6.02 2.53
C ARG A 5 -34.16 -5.51 1.67
N TRP A 6 -35.35 -5.95 2.01
CA TRP A 6 -36.57 -5.41 1.41
C TRP A 6 -36.87 -4.03 1.98
N LEU A 7 -37.16 -3.09 1.10
CA LEU A 7 -37.74 -1.78 1.45
C LEU A 7 -39.26 -1.88 1.48
N PRO A 8 -39.94 -0.96 2.22
CA PRO A 8 -41.40 -0.93 2.28
C PRO A 8 -42.11 -0.74 0.94
N ASP A 9 -41.41 -0.18 -0.04
CA ASP A 9 -41.90 0.05 -1.41
C ASP A 9 -41.77 -1.19 -2.32
N GLY A 10 -41.28 -2.33 -1.79
CA GLY A 10 -41.10 -3.56 -2.53
C GLY A 10 -39.77 -3.64 -3.31
N ASN A 11 -38.88 -2.69 -3.16
CA ASN A 11 -37.52 -2.74 -3.73
C ASN A 11 -36.53 -3.44 -2.81
N LEU A 12 -35.42 -3.93 -3.39
CA LEU A 12 -34.31 -4.47 -2.65
C LEU A 12 -33.23 -3.39 -2.50
N GLU A 13 -32.87 -3.10 -1.26
CA GLU A 13 -31.69 -2.29 -0.97
C GLU A 13 -30.48 -3.18 -0.79
N TYR A 14 -29.41 -2.87 -1.52
CA TYR A 14 -28.12 -3.54 -1.36
C TYR A 14 -27.44 -3.03 -0.09
N ILE A 15 -27.16 -3.92 0.87
CA ILE A 15 -26.51 -3.58 2.15
C ILE A 15 -24.99 -3.80 2.05
N GLY A 16 -24.56 -4.82 1.30
CA GLY A 16 -23.18 -5.22 1.22
C GLY A 16 -23.02 -6.69 0.87
N ARG A 17 -21.88 -7.27 1.22
CA ARG A 17 -21.59 -8.68 1.03
C ARG A 17 -21.41 -9.40 2.37
N SER A 18 -21.87 -10.64 2.43
CA SER A 18 -21.63 -11.52 3.58
C SER A 18 -20.26 -12.19 3.55
N ASP A 19 -19.60 -12.17 2.41
CA ASP A 19 -18.25 -12.67 2.22
C ASP A 19 -17.23 -11.51 2.31
N PHE A 20 -15.99 -11.84 2.62
CA PHE A 20 -14.89 -10.88 2.76
C PHE A 20 -14.27 -10.48 1.41
N GLN A 21 -15.00 -10.68 0.32
CA GLN A 21 -14.57 -10.32 -1.00
C GLN A 21 -14.56 -8.80 -1.18
N VAL A 22 -13.48 -8.30 -1.74
CA VAL A 22 -13.29 -6.87 -1.98
C VAL A 22 -13.07 -6.60 -3.47
N LYS A 23 -13.42 -5.39 -3.90
CA LYS A 23 -13.04 -4.88 -5.22
C LYS A 23 -11.94 -3.85 -5.04
N ILE A 24 -10.77 -4.12 -5.64
CA ILE A 24 -9.62 -3.21 -5.66
C ILE A 24 -9.18 -3.06 -7.11
N ARG A 25 -9.16 -1.84 -7.63
CA ARG A 25 -8.73 -1.54 -9.02
C ARG A 25 -9.47 -2.37 -10.09
N GLY A 26 -10.75 -2.67 -9.86
CA GLY A 26 -11.55 -3.49 -10.76
C GLY A 26 -11.39 -5.00 -10.60
N TYR A 27 -10.38 -5.46 -9.86
CA TYR A 27 -10.19 -6.87 -9.54
C TYR A 27 -11.08 -7.29 -8.38
N ARG A 28 -11.69 -8.45 -8.53
CA ARG A 28 -12.44 -9.11 -7.46
C ARG A 28 -11.48 -10.02 -6.70
N ILE A 29 -11.24 -9.71 -5.43
CA ILE A 29 -10.23 -10.36 -4.61
C ILE A 29 -10.89 -11.09 -3.46
N GLU A 30 -10.59 -12.38 -3.34
CA GLU A 30 -10.97 -13.22 -2.22
C GLU A 30 -9.86 -13.13 -1.16
N LEU A 31 -10.11 -12.39 -0.08
CA LEU A 31 -9.12 -12.21 0.98
C LEU A 31 -8.69 -13.54 1.61
N GLY A 32 -9.60 -14.48 1.74
CA GLY A 32 -9.32 -15.83 2.27
C GLY A 32 -8.34 -16.66 1.43
N GLU A 33 -8.25 -16.40 0.11
CA GLU A 33 -7.23 -17.05 -0.74
C GLU A 33 -5.83 -16.56 -0.37
N ILE A 34 -5.67 -15.25 -0.15
CA ILE A 34 -4.40 -14.66 0.27
C ILE A 34 -4.01 -15.17 1.67
N GLU A 35 -4.97 -15.20 2.61
CA GLU A 35 -4.78 -15.72 3.97
C GLU A 35 -4.34 -17.21 3.92
N SER A 36 -4.94 -17.99 3.04
CA SER A 36 -4.59 -19.41 2.88
C SER A 36 -3.13 -19.58 2.42
N VAL A 37 -2.67 -18.78 1.48
CA VAL A 37 -1.28 -18.83 1.00
C VAL A 37 -0.33 -18.29 2.08
N LEU A 38 -0.68 -17.20 2.77
CA LEU A 38 0.14 -16.62 3.83
C LEU A 38 0.33 -17.60 5.00
N ASN A 39 -0.73 -18.36 5.37
CA ASN A 39 -0.66 -19.38 6.41
C ASN A 39 0.17 -20.62 6.01
N GLN A 40 0.52 -20.78 4.73
CA GLN A 40 1.43 -21.84 4.28
C GLN A 40 2.91 -21.48 4.40
N TYR A 41 3.22 -20.21 4.65
CA TYR A 41 4.58 -19.80 4.91
C TYR A 41 5.06 -20.36 6.25
N SER A 42 6.24 -20.98 6.24
CA SER A 42 6.80 -21.63 7.45
C SER A 42 6.94 -20.62 8.59
N GLY A 43 6.48 -20.99 9.79
CA GLY A 43 6.55 -20.15 10.98
C GLY A 43 5.41 -19.12 11.12
N ILE A 44 4.44 -19.09 10.21
CA ILE A 44 3.21 -18.30 10.39
C ILE A 44 2.11 -19.18 10.98
N LYS A 45 1.67 -18.83 12.18
CA LYS A 45 0.65 -19.55 12.92
C LYS A 45 -0.76 -19.22 12.44
N GLN A 46 -1.04 -17.97 12.17
CA GLN A 46 -2.33 -17.48 11.71
C GLN A 46 -2.18 -16.11 11.03
N SER A 47 -3.05 -15.83 10.09
CA SER A 47 -3.06 -14.55 9.40
C SER A 47 -4.47 -14.04 9.13
N VAL A 48 -4.56 -12.76 8.82
CA VAL A 48 -5.75 -12.10 8.31
C VAL A 48 -5.35 -11.04 7.30
N VAL A 49 -6.13 -10.91 6.24
CA VAL A 49 -5.94 -9.89 5.21
C VAL A 49 -7.15 -8.99 5.16
N ILE A 50 -6.92 -7.69 5.14
CA ILE A 50 -7.99 -6.70 4.98
C ILE A 50 -7.65 -5.70 3.88
N ALA A 51 -8.68 -5.08 3.29
CA ALA A 51 -8.52 -3.91 2.45
C ALA A 51 -8.67 -2.65 3.32
N ARG A 52 -7.72 -1.73 3.19
CA ARG A 52 -7.78 -0.39 3.78
C ARG A 52 -7.82 0.65 2.69
N GLU A 53 -8.35 1.81 3.00
CA GLU A 53 -8.31 2.98 2.12
C GLU A 53 -7.18 3.91 2.55
N HIS A 54 -6.52 4.51 1.56
CA HIS A 54 -5.59 5.60 1.84
C HIS A 54 -6.36 6.81 2.35
N VAL A 55 -5.88 7.37 3.43
CA VAL A 55 -6.40 8.61 4.02
C VAL A 55 -5.39 9.69 3.70
N ASP A 56 -5.84 10.81 3.13
CA ASP A 56 -4.98 11.96 2.89
C ASP A 56 -4.65 12.72 4.20
N ASN A 57 -3.78 13.72 4.10
CA ASN A 57 -3.36 14.53 5.25
C ASN A 57 -4.50 15.34 5.88
N GLU A 58 -5.63 15.47 5.20
CA GLU A 58 -6.85 16.15 5.69
C GLU A 58 -7.85 15.19 6.34
N GLY A 59 -7.51 13.88 6.38
CA GLY A 59 -8.36 12.83 6.93
C GLY A 59 -9.46 12.37 5.98
N SER A 60 -9.41 12.78 4.70
CA SER A 60 -10.38 12.37 3.69
C SER A 60 -9.94 11.05 3.01
N PHE A 61 -10.91 10.19 2.75
CA PHE A 61 -10.65 8.96 1.98
C PHE A 61 -10.48 9.29 0.50
N ASN A 62 -9.36 8.93 -0.09
CA ASN A 62 -9.11 9.17 -1.52
C ASN A 62 -9.68 8.08 -2.45
N GLY A 63 -10.39 7.09 -1.88
CA GLY A 63 -11.03 5.99 -2.61
C GLY A 63 -10.06 4.90 -3.09
N ASN A 64 -8.76 5.07 -2.91
CA ASN A 64 -7.77 4.07 -3.28
C ASN A 64 -7.62 3.03 -2.16
N LYS A 65 -7.95 1.78 -2.48
CA LYS A 65 -7.82 0.65 -1.55
C LYS A 65 -6.53 -0.10 -1.78
N TYR A 66 -5.92 -0.56 -0.68
CA TYR A 66 -4.75 -1.42 -0.68
C TYR A 66 -4.94 -2.59 0.29
N LEU A 67 -4.21 -3.68 0.06
CA LEU A 67 -4.26 -4.86 0.89
C LEU A 67 -3.22 -4.78 2.01
N VAL A 68 -3.64 -5.14 3.21
CA VAL A 68 -2.77 -5.28 4.39
C VAL A 68 -2.90 -6.70 4.90
N GLY A 69 -1.77 -7.40 5.01
CA GLY A 69 -1.70 -8.70 5.67
C GLY A 69 -1.21 -8.54 7.11
N TYR A 70 -1.94 -9.09 8.05
CA TYR A 70 -1.53 -9.22 9.45
C TYR A 70 -1.27 -10.68 9.73
N TYR A 71 -0.19 -10.98 10.44
CA TYR A 71 0.11 -12.35 10.81
C TYR A 71 0.71 -12.46 12.21
N VAL A 72 0.52 -13.62 12.80
CA VAL A 72 1.14 -14.02 14.06
C VAL A 72 2.15 -15.11 13.74
N ALA A 73 3.40 -14.90 14.11
CA ALA A 73 4.45 -15.90 13.97
C ALA A 73 4.33 -16.99 15.04
N GLU A 74 4.97 -18.14 14.80
CA GLU A 74 5.18 -19.15 15.83
C GLU A 74 6.13 -18.59 16.89
N GLU A 75 6.09 -19.20 18.09
CA GLU A 75 6.83 -18.71 19.25
C GLU A 75 8.35 -18.73 18.98
N GLY A 76 8.98 -17.56 19.14
CA GLY A 76 10.43 -17.40 18.94
C GLY A 76 10.85 -17.17 17.49
N GLU A 77 9.90 -17.06 16.54
CA GLU A 77 10.21 -16.74 15.14
C GLU A 77 9.92 -15.26 14.83
N GLU A 78 10.89 -14.64 14.20
CA GLU A 78 10.75 -13.32 13.56
C GLU A 78 10.93 -13.49 12.05
N HIS A 79 10.02 -12.92 11.28
CA HIS A 79 10.06 -13.01 9.83
C HIS A 79 10.42 -11.66 9.22
N ASP A 80 11.27 -11.73 8.20
CA ASP A 80 11.52 -10.62 7.30
C ASP A 80 10.29 -10.47 6.37
N ASN A 81 9.54 -9.40 6.55
CA ASN A 81 8.35 -9.12 5.76
C ASN A 81 8.63 -9.11 4.25
N GLU A 82 9.85 -8.73 3.82
CA GLU A 82 10.22 -8.74 2.40
C GLU A 82 10.24 -10.16 1.85
N LYS A 83 10.82 -11.11 2.58
CA LYS A 83 10.85 -12.51 2.17
C LYS A 83 9.47 -13.14 2.13
N VAL A 84 8.59 -12.77 3.06
CA VAL A 84 7.20 -13.23 3.06
C VAL A 84 6.45 -12.66 1.86
N LEU A 85 6.63 -11.37 1.54
CA LEU A 85 6.04 -10.74 0.34
C LEU A 85 6.58 -11.35 -0.96
N ASP A 86 7.89 -11.63 -1.02
CA ASP A 86 8.48 -12.33 -2.16
C ASP A 86 7.87 -13.72 -2.36
N TYR A 87 7.70 -14.48 -1.28
CA TYR A 87 7.00 -15.77 -1.33
C TYR A 87 5.57 -15.61 -1.86
N LEU A 88 4.79 -14.67 -1.31
CA LEU A 88 3.43 -14.41 -1.78
C LEU A 88 3.39 -14.05 -3.26
N SER A 89 4.36 -13.27 -3.75
CA SER A 89 4.45 -12.87 -5.15
C SER A 89 4.75 -14.03 -6.10
N THR A 90 5.32 -15.13 -5.60
CA THR A 90 5.52 -16.35 -6.39
C THR A 90 4.26 -17.24 -6.48
N GLN A 91 3.31 -17.06 -5.54
CA GLN A 91 2.14 -17.92 -5.40
C GLN A 91 0.84 -17.23 -5.86
N LEU A 92 0.80 -15.90 -5.84
CA LEU A 92 -0.38 -15.09 -6.10
C LEU A 92 -0.15 -14.14 -7.27
N PRO A 93 -1.21 -13.79 -8.02
CA PRO A 93 -1.17 -12.68 -8.96
C PRO A 93 -0.78 -11.37 -8.24
N GLU A 94 -0.09 -10.48 -8.94
CA GLU A 94 0.40 -9.21 -8.38
C GLU A 94 -0.69 -8.39 -7.67
N TYR A 95 -1.91 -8.34 -8.22
CA TYR A 95 -3.03 -7.59 -7.63
C TYR A 95 -3.58 -8.20 -6.32
N MET A 96 -3.18 -9.42 -5.96
CA MET A 96 -3.54 -10.11 -4.72
C MET A 96 -2.42 -10.04 -3.67
N VAL A 97 -1.21 -9.61 -4.02
CA VAL A 97 -0.12 -9.47 -3.06
C VAL A 97 -0.39 -8.27 -2.15
N PRO A 98 -0.37 -8.44 -0.81
CA PRO A 98 -0.52 -7.32 0.11
C PRO A 98 0.56 -6.26 -0.10
N THR A 99 0.17 -4.98 -0.01
CA THR A 99 1.11 -3.86 -0.10
C THR A 99 2.06 -3.84 1.11
N VAL A 100 1.55 -4.27 2.27
CA VAL A 100 2.32 -4.28 3.52
C VAL A 100 1.90 -5.47 4.38
N LEU A 101 2.86 -6.01 5.12
CA LEU A 101 2.65 -7.02 6.16
C LEU A 101 2.96 -6.43 7.53
N VAL A 102 2.15 -6.81 8.52
CA VAL A 102 2.30 -6.39 9.91
C VAL A 102 2.32 -7.64 10.77
N GLN A 103 3.43 -7.89 11.45
CA GLN A 103 3.52 -8.96 12.44
C GLN A 103 2.89 -8.50 13.75
N LEU A 104 2.07 -9.35 14.36
CA LEU A 104 1.40 -9.10 15.62
C LEU A 104 1.76 -10.22 16.61
N GLU A 105 1.76 -9.91 17.89
CA GLU A 105 1.87 -10.93 18.94
C GLU A 105 0.61 -11.83 18.98
N ARG A 106 -0.55 -11.23 18.71
CA ARG A 106 -1.84 -11.90 18.64
C ARG A 106 -2.83 -11.11 17.79
N LEU A 107 -3.76 -11.80 17.14
CA LEU A 107 -4.88 -11.14 16.49
C LEU A 107 -5.87 -10.60 17.53
N PRO A 108 -6.33 -9.35 17.40
CA PRO A 108 -7.33 -8.78 18.29
C PRO A 108 -8.68 -9.47 18.10
N LEU A 109 -9.31 -9.84 19.20
CA LEU A 109 -10.61 -10.49 19.19
C LEU A 109 -11.65 -9.65 19.94
N THR A 110 -12.86 -9.67 19.45
CA THR A 110 -14.03 -9.11 20.15
C THR A 110 -14.37 -9.97 21.39
N ILE A 111 -15.25 -9.46 22.25
CA ILE A 111 -15.74 -10.20 23.42
C ILE A 111 -16.41 -11.53 23.07
N ASN A 112 -16.87 -11.68 21.83
CA ASN A 112 -17.49 -12.90 21.31
C ASN A 112 -16.48 -13.84 20.61
N GLY A 113 -15.18 -13.57 20.72
CA GLY A 113 -14.11 -14.38 20.12
C GLY A 113 -13.97 -14.25 18.59
N LYS A 114 -14.62 -13.27 17.96
CA LYS A 114 -14.46 -12.98 16.54
C LYS A 114 -13.34 -11.95 16.34
N LEU A 115 -12.68 -12.00 15.18
CA LEU A 115 -11.66 -11.00 14.81
C LEU A 115 -12.22 -9.57 14.91
N ASP A 116 -11.55 -8.73 15.70
CA ASP A 116 -11.82 -7.30 15.75
C ASP A 116 -10.98 -6.55 14.72
N ARG A 117 -11.58 -6.32 13.55
CA ARG A 117 -10.88 -5.62 12.44
C ARG A 117 -10.58 -4.16 12.73
N ASN A 118 -11.38 -3.54 13.61
CA ASN A 118 -11.18 -2.13 13.97
C ASN A 118 -10.01 -1.95 14.93
N ALA A 119 -9.69 -2.97 15.70
CA ALA A 119 -8.55 -2.98 16.61
C ALA A 119 -7.22 -3.38 15.93
N LEU A 120 -7.23 -3.74 14.65
CA LEU A 120 -6.00 -3.98 13.90
C LEU A 120 -5.26 -2.66 13.68
N PRO A 121 -3.94 -2.59 13.96
CA PRO A 121 -3.17 -1.37 13.82
C PRO A 121 -3.16 -0.88 12.37
N ILE A 122 -3.13 0.43 12.20
CA ILE A 122 -2.91 1.03 10.88
C ILE A 122 -1.44 0.84 10.54
N PRO A 123 -1.09 0.25 9.37
CA PRO A 123 0.30 0.09 9.01
C PRO A 123 0.95 1.46 8.80
N GLU A 124 2.16 1.60 9.29
CA GLU A 124 2.98 2.76 9.01
C GLU A 124 3.70 2.55 7.68
N PHE A 125 3.56 3.50 6.76
CA PHE A 125 4.32 3.55 5.53
C PHE A 125 5.50 4.50 5.67
N GLY A 126 6.59 4.17 4.99
CA GLY A 126 7.79 4.99 4.94
C GLY A 126 8.84 4.63 5.98
N SER A 127 10.02 5.18 5.79
CA SER A 127 11.22 4.85 6.56
C SER A 127 11.52 5.85 7.68
N LYS A 128 10.53 6.66 8.11
CA LYS A 128 10.73 7.65 9.17
C LYS A 128 11.27 6.98 10.46
N GLY A 129 12.46 7.40 10.85
CA GLY A 129 13.11 6.89 12.06
C GLY A 129 13.76 5.51 11.93
N SER A 130 13.80 4.91 10.74
CA SER A 130 14.59 3.70 10.46
C SER A 130 16.01 4.06 10.04
N ASP A 131 16.98 3.17 10.30
CA ASP A 131 18.37 3.31 9.85
C ASP A 131 18.47 3.34 8.30
N SER A 132 17.40 2.99 7.59
CA SER A 132 17.33 2.96 6.12
C SER A 132 16.86 4.28 5.51
N TYR A 133 16.36 5.25 6.28
CA TYR A 133 15.90 6.52 5.74
C TYR A 133 17.05 7.32 5.12
N VAL A 134 16.91 7.69 3.86
CA VAL A 134 17.84 8.58 3.15
C VAL A 134 17.06 9.78 2.63
N GLY A 135 17.35 10.95 3.19
CA GLY A 135 16.73 12.20 2.77
C GLY A 135 17.16 12.65 1.38
N PRO A 136 16.48 13.64 0.81
CA PRO A 136 16.81 14.19 -0.51
C PRO A 136 18.20 14.83 -0.54
N ARG A 137 18.96 14.58 -1.61
CA ARG A 137 20.33 15.05 -1.82
C ARG A 137 20.39 16.43 -2.49
N ASN A 138 19.28 16.85 -3.11
CA ASN A 138 19.17 18.08 -3.87
C ASN A 138 17.71 18.56 -3.96
N GLU A 139 17.50 19.77 -4.48
CA GLU A 139 16.18 20.41 -4.57
C GLU A 139 15.18 19.62 -5.44
N ILE A 140 15.65 18.96 -6.50
CA ILE A 140 14.78 18.16 -7.37
C ILE A 140 14.25 16.93 -6.63
N GLU A 141 15.12 16.21 -5.93
CA GLU A 141 14.71 15.07 -5.11
C GLU A 141 13.76 15.51 -3.99
N GLN A 142 14.03 16.65 -3.36
CA GLN A 142 13.14 17.23 -2.36
C GLN A 142 11.72 17.45 -2.94
N LYS A 143 11.61 18.13 -4.07
CA LYS A 143 10.32 18.39 -4.73
C LYS A 143 9.59 17.09 -5.13
N ILE A 144 10.33 16.06 -5.53
CA ILE A 144 9.71 14.77 -5.86
C ILE A 144 9.26 14.05 -4.60
N CYS A 145 10.02 14.08 -3.50
CA CYS A 145 9.58 13.59 -2.20
C CYS A 145 8.26 14.27 -1.76
N GLU A 146 8.17 15.59 -1.92
CA GLU A 146 6.95 16.36 -1.63
C GLU A 146 5.76 15.92 -2.50
N ILE A 147 5.98 15.72 -3.80
CA ILE A 147 4.94 15.25 -4.74
C ILE A 147 4.49 13.83 -4.37
N TRP A 148 5.43 12.95 -4.04
CA TRP A 148 5.10 11.59 -3.62
C TRP A 148 4.32 11.59 -2.31
N ALA A 149 4.80 12.31 -1.30
CA ALA A 149 4.15 12.43 0.01
C ALA A 149 2.71 12.94 -0.14
N GLU A 150 2.52 14.06 -0.86
CA GLU A 150 1.19 14.65 -1.11
C GLU A 150 0.25 13.68 -1.83
N THR A 151 0.78 12.90 -2.80
CA THR A 151 -0.06 12.01 -3.61
C THR A 151 -0.38 10.71 -2.88
N LEU A 152 0.55 10.23 -2.04
CA LEU A 152 0.41 9.01 -1.25
C LEU A 152 -0.33 9.25 0.08
N GLY A 153 -0.55 10.52 0.48
CA GLY A 153 -1.13 10.85 1.78
C GLY A 153 -0.16 10.66 2.95
N LEU A 154 1.14 10.84 2.71
CA LEU A 154 2.21 10.71 3.70
C LEU A 154 2.76 12.07 4.10
N SER A 155 3.45 12.16 5.25
CA SER A 155 4.29 13.31 5.54
C SER A 155 5.60 13.23 4.74
N VAL A 156 6.19 14.38 4.39
CA VAL A 156 7.43 14.41 3.58
C VAL A 156 8.58 13.66 4.25
N GLU A 157 8.63 13.70 5.58
CA GLU A 157 9.66 13.00 6.37
C GLU A 157 9.51 11.46 6.36
N GLN A 158 8.38 10.95 5.86
CA GLN A 158 8.15 9.51 5.69
C GLN A 158 8.62 9.01 4.31
N VAL A 159 8.98 9.91 3.40
CA VAL A 159 9.39 9.57 2.04
C VAL A 159 10.89 9.79 1.87
N GLY A 160 11.67 8.72 1.95
CA GLY A 160 13.09 8.74 1.62
C GLY A 160 13.35 8.50 0.13
N ILE A 161 14.49 8.99 -0.37
CA ILE A 161 14.83 8.82 -1.80
C ILE A 161 15.09 7.37 -2.21
N ARG A 162 15.36 6.48 -1.27
CA ARG A 162 15.56 5.03 -1.48
C ARG A 162 14.33 4.19 -1.23
N ASP A 163 13.26 4.81 -0.76
CA ASP A 163 12.02 4.09 -0.52
C ASP A 163 11.40 3.63 -1.85
N ASP A 164 10.93 2.40 -1.86
CA ASP A 164 10.24 1.82 -3.00
C ASP A 164 8.82 2.40 -3.09
N PHE A 165 8.49 2.94 -4.25
CA PHE A 165 7.20 3.56 -4.53
C PHE A 165 6.00 2.67 -4.16
N PHE A 166 6.08 1.37 -4.50
CA PHE A 166 4.99 0.43 -4.23
C PHE A 166 4.90 0.07 -2.76
N LYS A 167 6.04 -0.02 -2.05
CA LYS A 167 6.08 -0.23 -0.59
C LYS A 167 5.53 0.96 0.19
N LEU A 168 5.61 2.17 -0.37
CA LEU A 168 4.95 3.36 0.19
C LEU A 168 3.44 3.40 -0.07
N GLY A 169 2.87 2.38 -0.70
CA GLY A 169 1.45 2.30 -1.03
C GLY A 169 1.11 2.83 -2.43
N GLY A 170 2.12 3.08 -3.25
CA GLY A 170 1.94 3.47 -4.64
C GLY A 170 1.31 2.38 -5.49
N ASP A 171 0.55 2.78 -6.50
CA ASP A 171 -0.09 1.91 -7.46
C ASP A 171 -0.13 2.54 -8.86
N SER A 172 -0.74 1.85 -9.82
CA SER A 172 -0.85 2.33 -11.20
C SER A 172 -1.66 3.62 -11.34
N ILE A 173 -2.65 3.87 -10.48
CA ILE A 173 -3.45 5.10 -10.50
C ILE A 173 -2.64 6.24 -9.90
N ILE A 174 -2.05 6.01 -8.74
CA ILE A 174 -1.18 6.98 -8.05
C ILE A 174 0.03 7.33 -8.94
N SER A 175 0.60 6.36 -9.65
CA SER A 175 1.72 6.60 -10.56
C SER A 175 1.37 7.57 -11.70
N ILE A 176 0.14 7.49 -12.24
CA ILE A 176 -0.35 8.45 -13.26
C ILE A 176 -0.45 9.86 -12.66
N GLN A 177 -0.96 9.98 -11.43
CA GLN A 177 -1.08 11.27 -10.75
C GLN A 177 0.30 11.88 -10.47
N ILE A 178 1.26 11.08 -9.99
CA ILE A 178 2.63 11.52 -9.74
C ILE A 178 3.29 12.00 -11.03
N VAL A 179 3.22 11.21 -12.11
CA VAL A 179 3.79 11.61 -13.41
C VAL A 179 3.20 12.93 -13.91
N SER A 180 1.89 13.11 -13.75
CA SER A 180 1.21 14.36 -14.12
C SER A 180 1.72 15.54 -13.29
N ARG A 181 1.81 15.40 -11.95
CA ARG A 181 2.28 16.46 -11.05
C ARG A 181 3.76 16.78 -11.25
N VAL A 182 4.60 15.77 -11.44
CA VAL A 182 6.02 15.96 -11.76
C VAL A 182 6.19 16.76 -13.06
N ARG A 183 5.42 16.42 -14.10
CA ARG A 183 5.42 17.15 -15.36
C ARG A 183 4.98 18.60 -15.20
N GLN A 184 3.92 18.84 -14.43
CA GLN A 184 3.36 20.18 -14.23
C GLN A 184 4.26 21.08 -13.37
N ARG A 185 4.82 20.54 -12.27
CA ARG A 185 5.57 21.34 -11.30
C ARG A 185 7.05 21.46 -11.61
N LEU A 186 7.64 20.45 -12.27
CA LEU A 186 9.08 20.37 -12.50
C LEU A 186 9.46 20.43 -13.99
N SER A 187 8.49 20.47 -14.90
CA SER A 187 8.71 20.39 -16.36
C SER A 187 9.56 19.18 -16.77
N VAL A 188 9.61 18.15 -15.95
CA VAL A 188 10.36 16.91 -16.17
C VAL A 188 9.47 15.88 -16.83
N LYS A 189 9.98 15.24 -17.90
CA LYS A 189 9.24 14.19 -18.61
C LYS A 189 9.65 12.82 -18.10
N ILE A 190 8.86 12.30 -17.16
CA ILE A 190 8.88 10.88 -16.78
C ILE A 190 7.59 10.21 -17.26
N ASN A 191 7.63 8.90 -17.39
CA ASN A 191 6.48 8.07 -17.76
C ASN A 191 6.12 7.13 -16.61
N VAL A 192 4.89 6.64 -16.61
CA VAL A 192 4.43 5.63 -15.64
C VAL A 192 5.36 4.42 -15.62
N LYS A 193 5.80 3.95 -16.82
CA LYS A 193 6.75 2.84 -16.94
C LYS A 193 8.06 3.09 -16.18
N ASP A 194 8.53 4.32 -16.12
CA ASP A 194 9.78 4.65 -15.42
C ASP A 194 9.65 4.43 -13.91
N LEU A 195 8.49 4.75 -13.32
CA LEU A 195 8.20 4.45 -11.90
C LEU A 195 8.18 2.93 -11.63
N PHE A 196 7.67 2.13 -12.55
CA PHE A 196 7.66 0.67 -12.42
C PHE A 196 9.06 0.05 -12.52
N VAL A 197 9.92 0.62 -13.37
CA VAL A 197 11.28 0.12 -13.61
C VAL A 197 12.24 0.56 -12.50
N TYR A 198 12.22 1.84 -12.14
CA TYR A 198 13.21 2.43 -11.23
C TYR A 198 12.77 2.47 -9.77
N ARG A 199 11.49 2.44 -9.51
CA ARG A 199 10.81 2.26 -8.23
C ARG A 199 11.19 3.23 -7.10
N THR A 200 12.34 3.90 -7.15
CA THR A 200 12.83 4.83 -6.12
C THR A 200 13.21 6.17 -6.74
N ILE A 201 13.12 7.23 -5.96
CA ILE A 201 13.51 8.58 -6.39
C ILE A 201 15.00 8.63 -6.73
N ALA A 202 15.84 7.97 -5.92
CA ALA A 202 17.27 7.88 -6.17
C ALA A 202 17.58 7.25 -7.53
N ASN A 203 16.94 6.14 -7.88
CA ASN A 203 17.15 5.49 -9.16
C ASN A 203 16.65 6.33 -10.33
N LEU A 204 15.52 7.03 -10.20
CA LEU A 204 15.05 7.98 -11.21
C LEU A 204 16.06 9.10 -11.46
N TYR A 205 16.67 9.63 -10.40
CA TYR A 205 17.67 10.67 -10.48
C TYR A 205 18.99 10.15 -11.07
N ASP A 206 19.53 9.07 -10.55
CA ASP A 206 20.83 8.53 -10.92
C ASP A 206 20.85 8.05 -12.38
N ASN A 207 19.72 7.57 -12.90
CA ASN A 207 19.55 7.22 -14.31
C ASN A 207 19.17 8.40 -15.21
N GLY A 208 19.19 9.63 -14.71
CA GLY A 208 19.09 10.84 -15.50
C GLY A 208 17.68 11.26 -15.92
N LEU A 209 16.63 10.56 -15.44
CA LEU A 209 15.25 10.83 -15.82
C LEU A 209 14.71 12.13 -15.24
N ILE A 210 15.24 12.56 -14.08
CA ILE A 210 14.81 13.75 -13.36
C ILE A 210 15.95 14.79 -13.17
N LYS A 211 17.10 14.63 -13.85
CA LYS A 211 18.28 15.52 -13.72
C LYS A 211 18.14 16.90 -14.39
N LYS A 212 17.19 17.07 -15.28
CA LYS A 212 17.09 18.32 -16.05
C LYS A 212 15.99 19.22 -15.53
N PHE A 213 16.29 19.99 -14.52
CA PHE A 213 15.66 21.27 -14.28
C PHE A 213 16.51 22.33 -15.02
N LYS A 214 16.05 22.84 -16.15
CA LYS A 214 16.56 24.10 -16.66
C LYS A 214 15.84 25.17 -15.88
N GLU A 215 16.58 25.89 -15.04
CA GLU A 215 16.21 27.24 -14.69
C GLU A 215 16.20 28.05 -16.01
N ASP A 216 15.01 28.27 -16.55
CA ASP A 216 14.85 29.32 -17.54
C ASP A 216 15.04 30.67 -16.80
N LYS A 217 16.12 31.37 -17.19
CA LYS A 217 16.42 32.74 -16.80
C LYS A 217 15.34 33.69 -17.29
#